data_467480136c7366f3dccbcbe19884cf98
#
_entry.id   467480136c7366f3dccbcbe19884cf98
#
_cell.length_a   1.000
_cell.length_b   1.000
_cell.length_c   1.000
_cell.angle_alpha   90.00
_cell.angle_beta   90.00
_cell.angle_gamma   90.00
#
_symmetry.space_group_name_H-M   'P 1'
#
loop_
_entity.id
_entity.type
_entity.pdbx_description
1 polymer ?
#
loop_
_entity_poly.entity_id
_entity_poly.type
_entity_poly.pdbx_seq_one_letter_code
_entity_poly.pdbx_strand_id
1 'polypeptide(L)'
;YIYGLENAEELKNTNNIINCNSIKEATKNSEVVISAIPFSSNGKEINAPFSENKISVIELVDNLNAKTLIAGSIKPEVYQMIDDEHTEVIDIMKREELAVLNTIATAEGTIQIAIENTNKILHGSEVLILGFMKYGQTIILKKHPKVLKPMN
;
A
#
# COMPACT_ATOMS: atom_id res chain seq x y z
N TYR A 1 19.94 -1.91 3.68
CA TYR A 1 19.97 -3.25 3.08
C TYR A 1 18.71 -3.42 2.24
N ILE A 2 18.83 -3.90 1.01
CA ILE A 2 17.69 -4.17 0.12
C ILE A 2 17.79 -5.57 -0.46
N TYR A 3 16.61 -6.17 -0.72
CA TYR A 3 16.45 -7.45 -1.38
C TYR A 3 15.18 -7.44 -2.25
N GLY A 4 15.22 -8.05 -3.43
CA GLY A 4 14.08 -8.13 -4.34
C GLY A 4 13.79 -6.85 -5.12
N LEU A 5 14.80 -6.01 -5.34
CA LEU A 5 14.73 -4.77 -6.12
C LEU A 5 15.79 -4.73 -7.24
N GLU A 6 16.19 -5.90 -7.75
CA GLU A 6 17.27 -6.06 -8.74
C GLU A 6 16.98 -5.27 -10.03
N ASN A 7 15.72 -5.16 -10.42
CA ASN A 7 15.26 -4.46 -11.62
C ASN A 7 14.78 -3.01 -11.38
N ALA A 8 15.04 -2.44 -10.18
CA ALA A 8 14.73 -1.04 -9.89
C ALA A 8 15.86 -0.14 -10.37
N GLU A 9 15.72 0.41 -11.58
CA GLU A 9 16.76 1.24 -12.24
C GLU A 9 17.15 2.48 -11.41
N GLU A 10 16.17 3.09 -10.69
CA GLU A 10 16.39 4.29 -9.88
C GLU A 10 17.37 4.04 -8.72
N LEU A 11 17.50 2.79 -8.27
CA LEU A 11 18.34 2.43 -7.14
C LEU A 11 19.78 2.13 -7.53
N LYS A 12 20.07 1.88 -8.81
CA LYS A 12 21.40 1.48 -9.29
C LYS A 12 22.49 2.49 -8.99
N ASN A 13 22.14 3.77 -8.92
CA ASN A 13 23.09 4.87 -8.70
C ASN A 13 22.91 5.55 -7.33
N THR A 14 22.17 4.95 -6.41
CA THR A 14 21.93 5.52 -5.10
C THR A 14 23.02 5.11 -4.11
N ASN A 15 23.66 6.10 -3.48
CA ASN A 15 24.67 5.86 -2.45
C ASN A 15 24.04 5.29 -1.18
N ASN A 16 24.83 4.52 -0.40
CA ASN A 16 24.43 3.92 0.87
C ASN A 16 23.38 2.80 0.77
N ILE A 17 23.23 2.19 -0.39
CA ILE A 17 22.41 1.00 -0.59
C ILE A 17 23.32 -0.23 -0.61
N ILE A 18 22.96 -1.24 0.18
CA ILE A 18 23.62 -2.54 0.23
C ILE A 18 22.64 -3.59 -0.30
N ASN A 19 22.93 -4.11 -1.49
CA ASN A 19 22.16 -5.20 -2.10
C ASN A 19 22.51 -6.51 -1.40
N CYS A 20 21.48 -7.24 -0.97
CA CYS A 20 21.59 -8.54 -0.32
C CYS A 20 21.15 -9.66 -1.26
N ASN A 21 21.74 -10.85 -1.09
CA ASN A 21 21.42 -12.02 -1.90
C ASN A 21 20.30 -12.88 -1.31
N SER A 22 19.81 -12.54 -0.13
CA SER A 22 18.72 -13.25 0.56
C SER A 22 17.99 -12.36 1.57
N ILE A 23 16.73 -12.73 1.88
CA ILE A 23 15.97 -12.12 2.99
C ILE A 23 16.74 -12.19 4.29
N LYS A 24 17.31 -13.35 4.59
CA LYS A 24 18.09 -13.58 5.83
C LYS A 24 19.27 -12.61 5.94
N GLU A 25 19.97 -12.35 4.85
CA GLU A 25 21.07 -11.38 4.83
C GLU A 25 20.56 -9.96 5.06
N ALA A 26 19.49 -9.56 4.37
CA ALA A 26 18.91 -8.23 4.47
C ALA A 26 18.36 -7.95 5.88
N THR A 27 17.67 -8.93 6.49
CA THR A 27 17.07 -8.78 7.81
C THR A 27 18.09 -8.87 8.95
N LYS A 28 19.17 -9.63 8.78
CA LYS A 28 20.18 -9.84 9.85
C LYS A 28 20.71 -8.52 10.43
N ASN A 29 20.91 -7.52 9.60
CA ASN A 29 21.48 -6.23 9.96
C ASN A 29 20.43 -5.10 10.04
N SER A 30 19.14 -5.44 10.09
CA SER A 30 18.05 -4.49 10.09
C SER A 30 17.18 -4.67 11.34
N GLU A 31 16.82 -3.58 12.00
CA GLU A 31 15.83 -3.55 13.08
C GLU A 31 14.41 -3.33 12.55
N VAL A 32 14.31 -2.60 11.44
CA VAL A 32 13.06 -2.29 10.77
C VAL A 32 13.06 -2.89 9.38
N VAL A 33 12.00 -3.59 9.03
CA VAL A 33 11.77 -4.17 7.70
C VAL A 33 10.62 -3.43 7.05
N ILE A 34 10.86 -2.78 5.92
CA ILE A 34 9.84 -2.12 5.12
C ILE A 34 9.53 -3.02 3.93
N SER A 35 8.26 -3.36 3.76
CA SER A 35 7.81 -4.23 2.67
C SER A 35 6.74 -3.55 1.80
N ALA A 36 6.27 -4.26 0.79
CA ALA A 36 5.40 -3.74 -0.26
C ALA A 36 4.00 -3.31 0.20
N ILE A 37 3.35 -2.48 -0.64
CA ILE A 37 1.95 -2.08 -0.55
C ILE A 37 1.27 -2.38 -1.90
N PRO A 38 0.31 -3.31 -1.97
CA PRO A 38 -0.06 -4.26 -0.91
C PRO A 38 1.06 -5.25 -0.59
N PHE A 39 1.09 -5.75 0.65
CA PHE A 39 2.13 -6.68 1.10
C PHE A 39 2.17 -7.95 0.26
N SER A 40 1.01 -8.55 0.06
CA SER A 40 0.85 -9.77 -0.73
C SER A 40 -0.52 -9.85 -1.36
N SER A 41 -0.59 -10.25 -2.63
CA SER A 41 -1.86 -10.45 -3.33
C SER A 41 -2.49 -11.81 -3.03
N ASN A 42 -1.68 -12.84 -2.79
CA ASN A 42 -2.14 -14.23 -2.60
C ASN A 42 -1.89 -14.79 -1.18
N GLY A 43 -1.24 -14.02 -0.30
CA GLY A 43 -0.86 -14.44 1.06
C GLY A 43 0.34 -15.39 1.12
N LYS A 44 0.93 -15.75 0.00
CA LYS A 44 2.06 -16.69 -0.10
C LYS A 44 3.35 -16.02 -0.58
N GLU A 45 3.23 -15.08 -1.50
CA GLU A 45 4.33 -14.36 -2.13
C GLU A 45 4.20 -12.87 -1.83
N ILE A 46 5.31 -12.22 -1.51
CA ILE A 46 5.39 -10.78 -1.32
C ILE A 46 5.25 -10.09 -2.68
N ASN A 47 4.55 -8.98 -2.73
CA ASN A 47 4.40 -8.20 -3.94
C ASN A 47 5.70 -7.44 -4.25
N ALA A 48 6.55 -8.03 -5.06
CA ALA A 48 7.88 -7.51 -5.41
C ALA A 48 8.06 -7.45 -6.93
N PRO A 49 7.46 -6.45 -7.62
CA PRO A 49 7.45 -6.40 -9.09
C PRO A 49 8.83 -6.17 -9.71
N PHE A 50 9.80 -5.70 -8.93
CA PHE A 50 11.18 -5.47 -9.37
C PHE A 50 12.14 -6.61 -9.00
N SER A 51 11.64 -7.66 -8.35
CA SER A 51 12.45 -8.83 -8.02
C SER A 51 12.53 -9.79 -9.20
N GLU A 52 13.71 -10.36 -9.41
CA GLU A 52 13.89 -11.45 -10.38
C GLU A 52 13.24 -12.75 -9.93
N ASN A 53 13.12 -12.94 -8.63
CA ASN A 53 12.57 -14.15 -8.02
C ASN A 53 11.33 -13.85 -7.18
N LYS A 54 10.46 -14.85 -7.05
CA LYS A 54 9.35 -14.79 -6.13
C LYS A 54 9.85 -14.83 -4.69
N ILE A 55 9.37 -13.93 -3.86
CA ILE A 55 9.76 -13.79 -2.47
C ILE A 55 8.67 -14.40 -1.58
N SER A 56 9.02 -15.41 -0.80
CA SER A 56 8.09 -16.12 0.07
C SER A 56 7.71 -15.27 1.30
N VAL A 57 6.40 -15.21 1.60
CA VAL A 57 5.91 -14.62 2.86
C VAL A 57 6.43 -15.38 4.06
N ILE A 58 6.45 -16.71 4.02
CA ILE A 58 6.92 -17.55 5.12
C ILE A 58 8.41 -17.28 5.39
N GLU A 59 9.22 -17.22 4.35
CA GLU A 59 10.66 -16.93 4.50
C GLU A 59 10.91 -15.57 5.16
N LEU A 60 10.12 -14.54 4.83
CA LEU A 60 10.23 -13.26 5.52
C LEU A 60 9.81 -13.38 6.97
N VAL A 61 8.65 -13.98 7.26
CA VAL A 61 8.13 -14.15 8.63
C VAL A 61 9.14 -14.87 9.53
N ASP A 62 9.76 -15.95 9.05
CA ASP A 62 10.78 -16.71 9.79
C ASP A 62 12.02 -15.87 10.14
N ASN A 63 12.24 -14.74 9.45
CA ASN A 63 13.36 -13.84 9.67
C ASN A 63 12.98 -12.50 10.33
N LEU A 64 11.74 -12.35 10.83
CA LEU A 64 11.26 -11.12 11.47
C LEU A 64 11.47 -11.05 12.98
N ASN A 65 11.92 -12.11 13.64
CA ASN A 65 12.03 -12.15 15.09
C ASN A 65 12.75 -10.91 15.66
N ALA A 66 12.14 -10.30 16.68
CA ALA A 66 12.58 -9.06 17.34
C ALA A 66 12.79 -7.86 16.41
N LYS A 67 11.93 -7.71 15.38
CA LYS A 67 11.99 -6.63 14.42
C LYS A 67 10.64 -5.93 14.27
N THR A 68 10.65 -4.73 13.68
CA THR A 68 9.43 -4.02 13.28
C THR A 68 9.18 -4.25 11.80
N LEU A 69 8.02 -4.83 11.44
CA LEU A 69 7.56 -4.93 10.06
C LEU A 69 6.63 -3.76 9.72
N ILE A 70 6.99 -2.97 8.71
CA ILE A 70 6.15 -1.91 8.14
C ILE A 70 5.73 -2.34 6.75
N ALA A 71 4.43 -2.48 6.52
CA ALA A 71 3.88 -2.87 5.22
C ALA A 71 2.44 -2.31 5.05
N GLY A 72 1.78 -2.61 3.94
CA GLY A 72 0.39 -2.18 3.75
C GLY A 72 -0.52 -3.28 3.25
N SER A 73 -1.77 -3.28 3.69
CA SER A 73 -2.78 -4.28 3.32
C SER A 73 -2.33 -5.71 3.63
N ILE A 74 -1.85 -5.92 4.85
CA ILE A 74 -1.44 -7.24 5.32
C ILE A 74 -2.69 -8.09 5.55
N LYS A 75 -2.73 -9.29 4.98
CA LYS A 75 -3.85 -10.21 5.11
C LYS A 75 -3.93 -10.83 6.51
N PRO A 76 -5.14 -11.15 7.02
CA PRO A 76 -5.30 -11.78 8.35
C PRO A 76 -4.48 -13.05 8.54
N GLU A 77 -4.36 -13.87 7.49
CA GLU A 77 -3.60 -15.12 7.52
C GLU A 77 -2.11 -14.88 7.77
N VAL A 78 -1.56 -13.77 7.25
CA VAL A 78 -0.17 -13.39 7.47
C VAL A 78 0.05 -12.93 8.91
N TYR A 79 -0.88 -12.18 9.49
CA TYR A 79 -0.79 -11.81 10.91
C TYR A 79 -0.71 -13.03 11.83
N GLN A 80 -1.46 -14.10 11.51
CA GLN A 80 -1.43 -15.34 12.32
C GLN A 80 -0.11 -16.09 12.24
N MET A 81 0.70 -15.83 11.22
CA MET A 81 2.03 -16.44 11.07
C MET A 81 3.12 -15.68 11.83
N ILE A 82 2.90 -14.40 12.13
CA ILE A 82 3.89 -13.55 12.78
C ILE A 82 3.80 -13.75 14.29
N ASP A 83 4.93 -13.90 14.93
CA ASP A 83 5.03 -13.96 16.40
C ASP A 83 4.83 -12.56 16.99
N ASP A 84 3.63 -12.32 17.54
CA ASP A 84 3.22 -11.03 18.10
C ASP A 84 4.00 -10.66 19.39
N GLU A 85 4.63 -11.61 20.05
CA GLU A 85 5.39 -11.35 21.28
C GLU A 85 6.73 -10.66 20.99
N HIS A 86 7.31 -10.91 19.82
CA HIS A 86 8.66 -10.43 19.50
C HIS A 86 8.71 -9.56 18.24
N THR A 87 7.63 -9.44 17.48
CA THR A 87 7.60 -8.70 16.21
C THR A 87 6.51 -7.64 16.23
N GLU A 88 6.90 -6.38 16.13
CA GLU A 88 5.94 -5.30 15.95
C GLU A 88 5.51 -5.22 14.48
N VAL A 89 4.19 -5.18 14.23
CA VAL A 89 3.63 -5.06 12.86
C VAL A 89 2.86 -3.77 12.71
N ILE A 90 3.32 -2.92 11.78
CA ILE A 90 2.69 -1.66 11.42
C ILE A 90 2.10 -1.77 10.01
N ASP A 91 0.77 -2.00 9.93
CA ASP A 91 0.05 -1.91 8.66
C ASP A 91 -0.36 -0.45 8.40
N ILE A 92 0.37 0.21 7.51
CA ILE A 92 0.15 1.64 7.22
C ILE A 92 -1.21 1.91 6.57
N MET A 93 -1.82 0.92 5.91
CA MET A 93 -3.15 1.08 5.30
C MET A 93 -4.28 1.05 6.33
N LYS A 94 -4.00 0.63 7.57
CA LYS A 94 -4.94 0.74 8.71
C LYS A 94 -4.90 2.11 9.39
N ARG A 95 -3.94 2.96 9.05
CA ARG A 95 -3.83 4.31 9.61
C ARG A 95 -4.83 5.25 8.94
N GLU A 96 -5.68 5.86 9.77
CA GLU A 96 -6.76 6.71 9.27
C GLU A 96 -6.25 7.96 8.57
N GLU A 97 -5.19 8.56 9.08
CA GLU A 97 -4.58 9.76 8.50
C GLU A 97 -4.12 9.52 7.06
N LEU A 98 -3.47 8.38 6.82
CA LEU A 98 -3.02 8.02 5.47
C LEU A 98 -4.21 7.73 4.55
N ALA A 99 -5.24 7.04 5.06
CA ALA A 99 -6.45 6.78 4.30
C ALA A 99 -7.14 8.08 3.86
N VAL A 100 -7.21 9.08 4.74
CA VAL A 100 -7.81 10.40 4.43
C VAL A 100 -6.99 11.13 3.37
N LEU A 101 -5.67 11.17 3.50
CA LEU A 101 -4.78 11.82 2.53
C LEU A 101 -4.88 11.17 1.14
N ASN A 102 -4.86 9.85 1.07
CA ASN A 102 -5.00 9.10 -0.18
C ASN A 102 -6.36 9.31 -0.85
N THR A 103 -7.41 9.60 -0.07
CA THR A 103 -8.75 9.87 -0.59
C THR A 103 -8.78 11.07 -1.53
N ILE A 104 -8.02 12.12 -1.23
CA ILE A 104 -7.97 13.34 -2.05
C ILE A 104 -7.41 13.03 -3.43
N ALA A 105 -6.23 12.41 -3.48
CA ALA A 105 -5.58 12.05 -4.74
C ALA A 105 -6.41 11.07 -5.57
N THR A 106 -7.02 10.08 -4.93
CA THR A 106 -7.90 9.10 -5.59
C THR A 106 -9.14 9.77 -6.19
N ALA A 107 -9.75 10.72 -5.47
CA ALA A 107 -10.92 11.46 -5.98
C ALA A 107 -10.56 12.32 -7.19
N GLU A 108 -9.41 12.99 -7.17
CA GLU A 108 -8.91 13.78 -8.31
C GLU A 108 -8.62 12.91 -9.52
N GLY A 109 -7.92 11.79 -9.34
CA GLY A 109 -7.65 10.84 -10.42
C GLY A 109 -8.94 10.24 -11.01
N THR A 110 -9.93 9.93 -10.17
CA THR A 110 -11.24 9.44 -10.64
C THR A 110 -11.95 10.48 -11.51
N ILE A 111 -11.93 11.75 -11.10
CA ILE A 111 -12.52 12.85 -11.88
C ILE A 111 -11.77 13.03 -13.20
N GLN A 112 -10.44 12.97 -13.18
CA GLN A 112 -9.62 13.04 -14.39
C GLN A 112 -9.98 11.92 -15.38
N ILE A 113 -10.00 10.67 -14.92
CA ILE A 113 -10.35 9.51 -15.74
C ILE A 113 -11.76 9.66 -16.32
N ALA A 114 -12.72 10.16 -15.53
CA ALA A 114 -14.07 10.39 -16.00
C ALA A 114 -14.12 11.45 -17.10
N ILE A 115 -13.36 12.53 -17.00
CA ILE A 115 -13.27 13.58 -18.03
C ILE A 115 -12.64 13.02 -19.32
N GLU A 116 -11.55 12.28 -19.20
CA GLU A 116 -10.81 11.72 -20.34
C GLU A 116 -11.61 10.64 -21.10
N ASN A 117 -12.46 9.88 -20.39
CA ASN A 117 -13.17 8.74 -20.97
C ASN A 117 -14.66 9.01 -21.27
N THR A 118 -15.13 10.25 -21.14
CA THR A 118 -16.50 10.61 -21.47
C THR A 118 -16.54 11.85 -22.35
N ASN A 119 -17.45 11.87 -23.32
CA ASN A 119 -17.73 13.05 -24.15
C ASN A 119 -18.71 14.03 -23.48
N LYS A 120 -18.89 13.94 -22.16
CA LYS A 120 -19.83 14.76 -21.40
C LYS A 120 -19.08 15.67 -20.43
N ILE A 121 -19.60 16.87 -20.27
CA ILE A 121 -19.13 17.80 -19.24
C ILE A 121 -19.62 17.27 -17.89
N LEU A 122 -18.70 17.02 -16.96
CA LEU A 122 -19.06 16.50 -15.61
C LEU A 122 -19.83 17.54 -14.77
N HIS A 123 -19.59 18.85 -15.02
CA HIS A 123 -20.34 19.90 -14.34
C HIS A 123 -21.83 19.82 -14.72
N GLY A 124 -22.69 19.70 -13.70
CA GLY A 124 -24.15 19.56 -13.91
C GLY A 124 -24.62 18.16 -14.36
N SER A 125 -23.71 17.20 -14.54
CA SER A 125 -24.11 15.81 -14.84
C SER A 125 -24.58 15.08 -13.58
N GLU A 126 -25.52 14.15 -13.75
CA GLU A 126 -25.88 13.20 -12.71
C GLU A 126 -24.83 12.08 -12.66
N VAL A 127 -24.29 11.81 -11.47
CA VAL A 127 -23.26 10.79 -11.28
C VAL A 127 -23.69 9.85 -10.16
N LEU A 128 -23.78 8.56 -10.46
CA LEU A 128 -23.98 7.53 -9.46
C LEU A 128 -22.63 7.05 -8.95
N ILE A 129 -22.44 7.10 -7.62
CA ILE A 129 -21.26 6.58 -6.93
C ILE A 129 -21.71 5.39 -6.10
N LEU A 130 -21.22 4.19 -6.45
CA LEU A 130 -21.47 2.97 -5.68
C LEU A 130 -20.43 2.83 -4.58
N GLY A 131 -20.89 2.73 -3.33
CA GLY A 131 -20.05 2.67 -2.15
C GLY A 131 -19.76 4.06 -1.58
N PHE A 132 -20.35 4.35 -0.43
CA PHE A 132 -20.16 5.61 0.28
C PHE A 132 -18.99 5.51 1.28
N MET A 133 -17.85 5.10 0.76
CA MET A 133 -16.60 5.13 1.52
C MET A 133 -15.95 6.52 1.43
N LYS A 134 -14.83 6.72 2.16
CA LYS A 134 -14.10 8.01 2.20
C LYS A 134 -13.85 8.61 0.81
N TYR A 135 -13.58 7.80 -0.21
CA TYR A 135 -13.39 8.24 -1.60
C TYR A 135 -14.65 8.83 -2.24
N GLY A 136 -15.79 8.17 -2.07
CA GLY A 136 -17.08 8.65 -2.58
C GLY A 136 -17.47 10.01 -1.98
N GLN A 137 -17.25 10.19 -0.67
CA GLN A 137 -17.49 11.46 0.02
C GLN A 137 -16.67 12.60 -0.58
N THR A 138 -15.39 12.37 -0.85
CA THR A 138 -14.48 13.39 -1.40
C THR A 138 -14.89 13.81 -2.82
N ILE A 139 -15.33 12.86 -3.66
CA ILE A 139 -15.83 13.17 -5.01
C ILE A 139 -17.10 14.02 -4.94
N ILE A 140 -18.03 13.69 -4.05
CA ILE A 140 -19.27 14.46 -3.85
C ILE A 140 -18.95 15.88 -3.36
N LEU A 141 -18.04 16.05 -2.42
CA LEU A 141 -17.61 17.35 -1.93
C LEU A 141 -17.01 18.24 -3.01
N LYS A 142 -16.16 17.69 -3.87
CA LYS A 142 -15.56 18.44 -5.00
C LYS A 142 -16.60 18.83 -6.05
N LYS A 143 -17.59 17.97 -6.29
CA LYS A 143 -18.64 18.23 -7.28
C LYS A 143 -19.73 19.19 -6.77
N HIS A 144 -20.07 19.10 -5.49
CA HIS A 144 -21.16 19.90 -4.87
C HIS A 144 -20.77 20.38 -3.45
N PRO A 145 -19.96 21.43 -3.34
CA PRO A 145 -19.45 21.89 -2.02
C PRO A 145 -20.55 22.36 -1.05
N LYS A 146 -21.81 22.42 -1.47
CA LYS A 146 -22.94 22.85 -0.64
C LYS A 146 -23.89 21.71 -0.20
N VAL A 147 -23.62 20.47 -0.57
CA VAL A 147 -24.50 19.34 -0.24
C VAL A 147 -23.76 18.33 0.62
N LEU A 148 -23.73 18.59 1.92
CA LEU A 148 -23.52 17.54 2.92
C LEU A 148 -24.44 17.79 4.11
N LYS A 149 -25.60 17.16 4.08
CA LYS A 149 -26.25 16.71 5.31
C LYS A 149 -25.99 15.20 5.40
N PRO A 150 -25.41 14.70 6.50
CA PRO A 150 -25.39 13.27 6.74
C PRO A 150 -26.85 12.81 6.83
N MET A 151 -27.21 11.83 6.03
CA MET A 151 -28.44 11.08 6.28
C MET A 151 -28.15 10.13 7.43
N ASN A 152 -28.91 10.32 8.51
CA ASN A 152 -28.96 9.41 9.66
C ASN A 152 -29.45 8.02 9.24
#